data_aaeafe37aeb04682e5844400a92d5a1a
#
_entry.id   aaeafe37aeb04682e5844400a92d5a1a
#
_cell.length_a   1.000
_cell.length_b   1.000
_cell.length_c   1.000
_cell.angle_alpha   90.00
_cell.angle_beta   90.00
_cell.angle_gamma   90.00
#
_symmetry.space_group_name_H-M   'P 1'
#
loop_
_entity.id
_entity.type
_entity.pdbx_description
1 polymer ?
#
loop_
_entity_poly.entity_id
_entity_poly.type
_entity_poly.pdbx_seq_one_letter_code
_entity_poly.pdbx_strand_id
1 'polypeptide(L)'
;MKDRDFMRYSRQILLEDIAIERQQKLLASRVLIVGLGGLGTPAALYLAGAGVGTLVLADDDEVHLSNLQRQILFTTEDINQPKAHVTRQRLNQLNPDIELVALQTRLSGEDLQREVALADVVLDCTDNMATRQAINAACVAQNTPLITASAVGFGGQIMVLTPPWAQGCYRCLWPDEAEPERNCRTAGILGPVVGVMGTLQALEAIKLLSGMETERNTLRLFDARSSGWRHLALNRASHCPVCGGRNAHSV
;
A
#
# COMPACT_ATOMS: atom_id res chain seq x y z
N MET A 1 10.70 -19.47 13.54
CA MET A 1 11.51 -19.28 12.31
C MET A 1 12.30 -20.55 12.02
N LYS A 2 12.36 -20.95 10.75
CA LYS A 2 13.18 -22.07 10.26
C LYS A 2 14.60 -21.58 9.95
N ASP A 3 15.59 -22.47 9.86
CA ASP A 3 16.98 -22.10 9.50
C ASP A 3 17.05 -21.33 8.17
N ARG A 4 16.20 -21.71 7.21
CA ARG A 4 16.10 -21.02 5.92
C ARG A 4 15.63 -19.56 6.06
N ASP A 5 14.74 -19.27 7.01
CA ASP A 5 14.25 -17.91 7.29
C ASP A 5 15.39 -17.07 7.86
N PHE A 6 16.20 -17.62 8.78
CA PHE A 6 17.38 -16.94 9.32
C PHE A 6 18.37 -16.57 8.22
N MET A 7 18.64 -17.47 7.29
CA MET A 7 19.52 -17.18 6.16
C MET A 7 18.94 -16.10 5.25
N ARG A 8 17.65 -16.22 4.89
CA ARG A 8 16.98 -15.29 3.98
C ARG A 8 16.92 -13.87 4.55
N TYR A 9 16.52 -13.75 5.80
CA TYR A 9 16.31 -12.45 6.46
C TYR A 9 17.48 -12.00 7.33
N SER A 10 18.65 -12.64 7.24
CA SER A 10 19.80 -12.38 8.10
C SER A 10 20.20 -10.92 8.15
N ARG A 11 20.24 -10.24 6.99
CA ARG A 11 20.62 -8.82 6.91
C ARG A 11 19.60 -7.88 7.57
N GLN A 12 18.34 -8.26 7.57
CA GLN A 12 17.25 -7.52 8.19
C GLN A 12 17.21 -7.76 9.70
N ILE A 13 17.42 -9.01 10.14
CA ILE A 13 17.49 -9.42 11.54
C ILE A 13 18.64 -8.75 12.30
N LEU A 14 19.76 -8.42 11.62
CA LEU A 14 20.89 -7.71 12.21
C LEU A 14 20.57 -6.27 12.61
N LEU A 15 19.48 -5.69 12.11
CA LEU A 15 19.04 -4.37 12.55
C LEU A 15 18.45 -4.49 13.96
N GLU A 16 18.97 -3.72 14.92
CA GLU A 16 18.48 -3.72 16.33
C GLU A 16 16.99 -3.46 16.41
N ASP A 17 16.48 -2.58 15.53
CA ASP A 17 15.07 -2.24 15.42
C ASP A 17 14.19 -3.34 14.82
N ILE A 18 14.75 -4.37 14.22
CA ILE A 18 14.00 -5.51 13.66
C ILE A 18 14.21 -6.75 14.54
N ALA A 19 15.44 -7.20 14.66
CA ALA A 19 15.81 -8.40 15.40
C ALA A 19 14.91 -9.62 15.02
N ILE A 20 14.99 -10.69 15.78
CA ILE A 20 14.23 -11.92 15.53
C ILE A 20 12.73 -11.73 15.80
N GLU A 21 12.42 -11.02 16.88
CA GLU A 21 11.04 -10.84 17.35
C GLU A 21 10.15 -10.13 16.33
N ARG A 22 10.64 -9.03 15.77
CA ARG A 22 9.88 -8.26 14.79
C ARG A 22 9.86 -8.94 13.42
N GLN A 23 10.91 -9.69 13.06
CA GLN A 23 10.87 -10.56 11.88
C GLN A 23 9.78 -11.63 12.00
N GLN A 24 9.59 -12.21 13.18
CA GLN A 24 8.50 -13.16 13.43
C GLN A 24 7.12 -12.51 13.27
N LYS A 25 6.94 -11.25 13.69
CA LYS A 25 5.70 -10.49 13.44
C LYS A 25 5.44 -10.31 11.95
N LEU A 26 6.47 -9.96 11.17
CA LEU A 26 6.33 -9.84 9.71
C LEU A 26 5.91 -11.17 9.06
N LEU A 27 6.52 -12.28 9.47
CA LEU A 27 6.17 -13.62 8.98
C LEU A 27 4.74 -14.05 9.34
N ALA A 28 4.16 -13.50 10.40
CA ALA A 28 2.80 -13.76 10.83
C ALA A 28 1.78 -12.79 10.22
N SER A 29 2.22 -11.74 9.55
CA SER A 29 1.36 -10.65 9.07
C SER A 29 0.75 -10.94 7.70
N ARG A 30 -0.46 -10.37 7.48
CA ARG A 30 -1.21 -10.40 6.22
C ARG A 30 -1.40 -8.98 5.69
N VAL A 31 -0.98 -8.73 4.46
CA VAL A 31 -1.11 -7.43 3.78
C VAL A 31 -2.01 -7.56 2.56
N LEU A 32 -3.00 -6.67 2.45
CA LEU A 32 -3.79 -6.49 1.24
C LEU A 32 -3.19 -5.34 0.41
N ILE A 33 -2.82 -5.63 -0.82
CA ILE A 33 -2.35 -4.63 -1.80
C ILE A 33 -3.43 -4.48 -2.87
N VAL A 34 -4.05 -3.31 -2.96
CA VAL A 34 -5.05 -2.99 -3.97
C VAL A 34 -4.42 -2.11 -5.03
N GLY A 35 -4.35 -2.62 -6.25
CA GLY A 35 -3.64 -2.02 -7.38
C GLY A 35 -2.20 -2.51 -7.51
N LEU A 36 -1.87 -3.13 -8.64
CA LEU A 36 -0.55 -3.67 -8.97
C LEU A 36 0.09 -2.93 -10.16
N GLY A 37 -0.04 -1.62 -10.11
CA GLY A 37 0.61 -0.70 -11.04
C GLY A 37 2.00 -0.26 -10.57
N GLY A 38 2.38 0.98 -10.90
CA GLY A 38 3.68 1.56 -10.55
C GLY A 38 3.92 1.77 -9.06
N LEU A 39 2.87 1.83 -8.23
CA LEU A 39 2.95 1.83 -6.76
C LEU A 39 2.99 0.41 -6.19
N GLY A 40 2.01 -0.42 -6.58
CA GLY A 40 1.81 -1.72 -5.96
C GLY A 40 2.90 -2.74 -6.29
N THR A 41 3.47 -2.73 -7.49
CA THR A 41 4.52 -3.69 -7.86
C THR A 41 5.81 -3.51 -7.06
N PRO A 42 6.40 -2.32 -6.88
CA PRO A 42 7.55 -2.15 -6.01
C PRO A 42 7.21 -2.41 -4.52
N ALA A 43 6.01 -2.01 -4.08
CA ALA A 43 5.57 -2.31 -2.72
C ALA A 43 5.51 -3.82 -2.46
N ALA A 44 4.90 -4.57 -3.36
CA ALA A 44 4.79 -6.04 -3.26
C ALA A 44 6.15 -6.74 -3.28
N LEU A 45 7.10 -6.28 -4.12
CA LEU A 45 8.46 -6.82 -4.17
C LEU A 45 9.17 -6.68 -2.83
N TYR A 46 9.15 -5.49 -2.22
CA TYR A 46 9.83 -5.26 -0.94
C TYR A 46 9.16 -5.98 0.22
N LEU A 47 7.83 -6.05 0.25
CA LEU A 47 7.10 -6.80 1.28
C LEU A 47 7.36 -8.31 1.18
N ALA A 48 7.38 -8.87 -0.03
CA ALA A 48 7.74 -10.27 -0.26
C ALA A 48 9.19 -10.54 0.15
N GLY A 49 10.13 -9.66 -0.25
CA GLY A 49 11.54 -9.76 0.11
C GLY A 49 11.78 -9.65 1.61
N ALA A 50 11.03 -8.81 2.32
CA ALA A 50 11.10 -8.66 3.77
C ALA A 50 10.46 -9.81 4.55
N GLY A 51 9.71 -10.70 3.91
CA GLY A 51 9.11 -11.86 4.55
C GLY A 51 7.79 -11.56 5.25
N VAL A 52 6.96 -10.66 4.70
CA VAL A 52 5.55 -10.58 5.10
C VAL A 52 4.87 -11.88 4.74
N GLY A 53 4.28 -12.56 5.74
CA GLY A 53 3.87 -13.96 5.61
C GLY A 53 2.78 -14.23 4.59
N THR A 54 1.83 -13.30 4.42
CA THR A 54 0.77 -13.40 3.40
C THR A 54 0.61 -12.07 2.67
N LEU A 55 0.66 -12.11 1.34
CA LEU A 55 0.31 -10.98 0.48
C LEU A 55 -0.91 -11.32 -0.37
N VAL A 56 -1.95 -10.50 -0.25
CA VAL A 56 -3.14 -10.52 -1.11
C VAL A 56 -2.98 -9.46 -2.18
N LEU A 57 -2.95 -9.88 -3.43
CA LEU A 57 -2.59 -9.10 -4.60
C LEU A 57 -3.84 -8.88 -5.46
N ALA A 58 -4.49 -7.73 -5.33
CA ALA A 58 -5.75 -7.43 -6.02
C ALA A 58 -5.57 -6.43 -7.15
N ASP A 59 -5.87 -6.84 -8.38
CA ASP A 59 -5.89 -6.00 -9.57
C ASP A 59 -6.74 -6.67 -10.65
N ASP A 60 -7.61 -5.93 -11.32
CA ASP A 60 -8.48 -6.41 -12.40
C ASP A 60 -7.88 -6.21 -13.80
N ASP A 61 -6.77 -5.46 -13.91
CA ASP A 61 -6.14 -5.11 -15.17
C ASP A 61 -5.20 -6.21 -15.71
N GLU A 62 -4.93 -6.08 -17.02
CA GLU A 62 -3.86 -6.78 -17.72
C GLU A 62 -2.64 -5.87 -17.93
N VAL A 63 -1.50 -6.49 -18.21
CA VAL A 63 -0.26 -5.78 -18.54
C VAL A 63 -0.35 -5.18 -19.95
N HIS A 64 -0.08 -3.89 -20.07
CA HIS A 64 -0.03 -3.18 -21.36
C HIS A 64 1.36 -2.61 -21.62
N LEU A 65 1.75 -2.49 -22.88
CA LEU A 65 3.04 -1.90 -23.28
C LEU A 65 3.29 -0.53 -22.63
N SER A 66 2.25 0.32 -22.55
CA SER A 66 2.33 1.64 -21.92
C SER A 66 2.55 1.63 -20.41
N ASN A 67 2.46 0.46 -19.77
CA ASN A 67 2.73 0.30 -18.35
C ASN A 67 4.22 0.10 -18.04
N LEU A 68 4.98 -0.52 -18.94
CA LEU A 68 6.32 -1.05 -18.69
C LEU A 68 7.33 0.01 -18.26
N GLN A 69 7.15 1.27 -18.68
CA GLN A 69 8.05 2.37 -18.32
C GLN A 69 8.06 2.72 -16.80
N ARG A 70 7.04 2.23 -16.03
CA ARG A 70 6.93 2.48 -14.59
C ARG A 70 6.49 1.28 -13.76
N GLN A 71 6.02 0.20 -14.38
CA GLN A 71 5.63 -1.04 -13.73
C GLN A 71 6.70 -2.10 -13.99
N ILE A 72 7.89 -1.87 -13.43
CA ILE A 72 9.14 -2.56 -13.78
C ILE A 72 9.19 -4.04 -13.38
N LEU A 73 8.20 -4.54 -12.67
CA LEU A 73 8.04 -5.97 -12.40
C LEU A 73 7.68 -6.76 -13.66
N PHE A 74 6.95 -6.10 -14.57
CA PHE A 74 6.46 -6.70 -15.80
C PHE A 74 7.47 -6.53 -16.95
N THR A 75 7.44 -7.49 -17.86
CA THR A 75 8.26 -7.52 -19.08
C THR A 75 7.39 -7.49 -20.34
N THR A 76 8.00 -7.36 -21.51
CA THR A 76 7.27 -7.42 -22.78
C THR A 76 6.55 -8.75 -22.99
N GLU A 77 7.07 -9.84 -22.41
CA GLU A 77 6.45 -11.18 -22.49
C GLU A 77 5.17 -11.30 -21.67
N ASP A 78 4.95 -10.39 -20.72
CA ASP A 78 3.78 -10.40 -19.85
C ASP A 78 2.59 -9.62 -20.43
N ILE A 79 2.74 -8.97 -21.60
CA ILE A 79 1.67 -8.19 -22.24
C ILE A 79 0.42 -9.05 -22.46
N ASN A 80 -0.75 -8.51 -22.11
CA ASN A 80 -2.07 -9.14 -22.11
C ASN A 80 -2.24 -10.26 -21.07
N GLN A 81 -1.32 -10.40 -20.12
CA GLN A 81 -1.51 -11.28 -18.98
C GLN A 81 -2.06 -10.51 -17.77
N PRO A 82 -2.89 -11.15 -16.91
CA PRO A 82 -3.42 -10.51 -15.71
C PRO A 82 -2.32 -10.08 -14.74
N LYS A 83 -2.33 -8.81 -14.33
CA LYS A 83 -1.31 -8.24 -13.43
C LYS A 83 -1.19 -9.01 -12.12
N ALA A 84 -2.32 -9.40 -11.52
CA ALA A 84 -2.33 -10.15 -10.26
C ALA A 84 -1.60 -11.49 -10.37
N HIS A 85 -1.80 -12.23 -11.46
CA HIS A 85 -1.18 -13.53 -11.70
C HIS A 85 0.32 -13.41 -11.98
N VAL A 86 0.71 -12.46 -12.86
CA VAL A 86 2.13 -12.22 -13.15
C VAL A 86 2.87 -11.77 -11.90
N THR A 87 2.29 -10.85 -11.12
CA THR A 87 2.88 -10.40 -9.86
C THR A 87 3.08 -11.58 -8.90
N ARG A 88 2.06 -12.41 -8.68
CA ARG A 88 2.18 -13.61 -7.84
C ARG A 88 3.31 -14.53 -8.31
N GLN A 89 3.41 -14.77 -9.61
CA GLN A 89 4.46 -15.63 -10.18
C GLN A 89 5.87 -15.08 -9.91
N ARG A 90 6.09 -13.78 -10.14
CA ARG A 90 7.38 -13.11 -9.90
C ARG A 90 7.74 -13.09 -8.41
N LEU A 91 6.78 -12.81 -7.55
CA LEU A 91 7.01 -12.82 -6.10
C LEU A 91 7.29 -14.23 -5.57
N ASN A 92 6.66 -15.27 -6.12
CA ASN A 92 6.96 -16.66 -5.76
C ASN A 92 8.38 -17.07 -6.15
N GLN A 93 8.90 -16.55 -7.26
CA GLN A 93 10.31 -16.74 -7.64
C GLN A 93 11.26 -16.03 -6.67
N LEU A 94 10.89 -14.85 -6.18
CA LEU A 94 11.66 -14.09 -5.20
C LEU A 94 11.64 -14.75 -3.82
N ASN A 95 10.47 -15.10 -3.33
CA ASN A 95 10.27 -15.67 -2.00
C ASN A 95 9.15 -16.75 -2.01
N PRO A 96 9.50 -18.03 -2.24
CA PRO A 96 8.53 -19.11 -2.27
C PRO A 96 8.02 -19.54 -0.88
N ASP A 97 8.57 -18.97 0.20
CA ASP A 97 8.27 -19.38 1.58
C ASP A 97 7.11 -18.56 2.19
N ILE A 98 6.56 -17.57 1.46
CA ILE A 98 5.39 -16.78 1.87
C ILE A 98 4.14 -17.19 1.10
N GLU A 99 2.97 -16.90 1.65
CA GLU A 99 1.69 -17.12 0.99
C GLU A 99 1.36 -15.96 0.05
N LEU A 100 0.99 -16.27 -1.20
CA LEU A 100 0.63 -15.30 -2.24
C LEU A 100 -0.74 -15.61 -2.80
N VAL A 101 -1.70 -14.71 -2.56
CA VAL A 101 -3.08 -14.81 -3.05
C VAL A 101 -3.30 -13.79 -4.15
N ALA A 102 -3.53 -14.25 -5.39
CA ALA A 102 -3.83 -13.36 -6.51
C ALA A 102 -5.36 -13.26 -6.70
N LEU A 103 -5.88 -12.04 -6.68
CA LEU A 103 -7.28 -11.72 -6.92
C LEU A 103 -7.38 -10.89 -8.20
N GLN A 104 -7.73 -11.54 -9.31
CA GLN A 104 -7.97 -10.88 -10.60
C GLN A 104 -9.38 -10.28 -10.62
N THR A 105 -9.60 -9.30 -9.77
CA THR A 105 -10.90 -8.63 -9.65
C THR A 105 -10.75 -7.23 -9.10
N ARG A 106 -11.67 -6.35 -9.46
CA ARG A 106 -11.85 -5.06 -8.79
C ARG A 106 -12.58 -5.30 -7.48
N LEU A 107 -11.86 -5.26 -6.37
CA LEU A 107 -12.46 -5.40 -5.05
C LEU A 107 -13.44 -4.26 -4.77
N SER A 108 -14.67 -4.62 -4.41
CA SER A 108 -15.74 -3.69 -4.06
C SER A 108 -16.75 -4.35 -3.11
N GLY A 109 -17.64 -3.56 -2.51
CA GLY A 109 -18.72 -4.06 -1.66
C GLY A 109 -18.26 -5.04 -0.58
N GLU A 110 -18.95 -6.18 -0.48
CA GLU A 110 -18.69 -7.19 0.56
C GLU A 110 -17.33 -7.87 0.42
N ASP A 111 -16.87 -8.09 -0.81
CA ASP A 111 -15.56 -8.70 -1.05
C ASP A 111 -14.42 -7.81 -0.55
N LEU A 112 -14.50 -6.50 -0.79
CA LEU A 112 -13.55 -5.53 -0.24
C LEU A 112 -13.59 -5.52 1.29
N GLN A 113 -14.79 -5.49 1.89
CA GLN A 113 -14.95 -5.52 3.35
C GLN A 113 -14.31 -6.76 3.96
N ARG A 114 -14.53 -7.93 3.35
CA ARG A 114 -13.96 -9.21 3.80
C ARG A 114 -12.43 -9.21 3.75
N GLU A 115 -11.85 -8.82 2.62
CA GLU A 115 -10.39 -8.83 2.48
C GLU A 115 -9.71 -7.79 3.40
N VAL A 116 -10.34 -6.62 3.60
CA VAL A 116 -9.87 -5.60 4.55
C VAL A 116 -9.95 -6.10 5.99
N ALA A 117 -11.03 -6.80 6.37
CA ALA A 117 -11.19 -7.35 7.72
C ALA A 117 -10.13 -8.41 8.07
N LEU A 118 -9.63 -9.13 7.07
CA LEU A 118 -8.60 -10.17 7.24
C LEU A 118 -7.17 -9.62 7.22
N ALA A 119 -6.96 -8.37 6.82
CA ALA A 119 -5.64 -7.78 6.67
C ALA A 119 -5.18 -7.06 7.95
N ASP A 120 -3.90 -7.16 8.28
CA ASP A 120 -3.27 -6.35 9.34
C ASP A 120 -2.99 -4.92 8.87
N VAL A 121 -2.80 -4.73 7.58
CA VAL A 121 -2.69 -3.43 6.91
C VAL A 121 -3.11 -3.51 5.46
N VAL A 122 -3.72 -2.44 4.94
CA VAL A 122 -4.09 -2.28 3.54
C VAL A 122 -3.19 -1.24 2.88
N LEU A 123 -2.63 -1.57 1.72
CA LEU A 123 -1.96 -0.62 0.84
C LEU A 123 -2.91 -0.24 -0.30
N ASP A 124 -3.29 1.03 -0.34
CA ASP A 124 -3.98 1.62 -1.48
C ASP A 124 -2.93 2.10 -2.50
N CYS A 125 -2.80 1.35 -3.58
CA CYS A 125 -1.92 1.60 -4.70
C CYS A 125 -2.70 1.93 -5.98
N THR A 126 -3.95 2.37 -5.84
CA THR A 126 -4.86 2.64 -6.95
C THR A 126 -4.65 4.02 -7.56
N ASP A 127 -5.21 4.26 -8.72
CA ASP A 127 -5.05 5.50 -9.49
C ASP A 127 -6.38 6.27 -9.69
N ASN A 128 -7.45 5.88 -8.99
CA ASN A 128 -8.76 6.53 -9.11
C ASN A 128 -9.41 6.82 -7.74
N MET A 129 -10.12 7.92 -7.66
CA MET A 129 -10.67 8.44 -6.42
C MET A 129 -11.78 7.55 -5.86
N ALA A 130 -12.65 7.01 -6.70
CA ALA A 130 -13.77 6.17 -6.24
C ALA A 130 -13.26 4.92 -5.49
N THR A 131 -12.26 4.22 -6.04
CA THR A 131 -11.66 3.06 -5.37
C THR A 131 -10.94 3.45 -4.07
N ARG A 132 -10.21 4.58 -4.05
CA ARG A 132 -9.55 5.09 -2.84
C ARG A 132 -10.54 5.35 -1.71
N GLN A 133 -11.66 6.00 -2.02
CA GLN A 133 -12.72 6.29 -1.06
C GLN A 133 -13.37 5.00 -0.55
N ALA A 134 -13.61 4.02 -1.41
CA ALA A 134 -14.15 2.72 -1.02
C ALA A 134 -13.20 1.96 -0.08
N ILE A 135 -11.90 1.93 -0.40
CA ILE A 135 -10.86 1.31 0.47
C ILE A 135 -10.82 2.03 1.82
N ASN A 136 -10.78 3.37 1.83
CA ASN A 136 -10.78 4.15 3.08
C ASN A 136 -12.01 3.84 3.94
N ALA A 137 -13.20 3.80 3.33
CA ALA A 137 -14.43 3.50 4.06
C ALA A 137 -14.40 2.07 4.65
N ALA A 138 -13.91 1.09 3.90
CA ALA A 138 -13.74 -0.28 4.38
C ALA A 138 -12.74 -0.36 5.54
N CYS A 139 -11.57 0.29 5.42
CA CYS A 139 -10.56 0.33 6.47
C CYS A 139 -11.09 0.97 7.75
N VAL A 140 -11.83 2.08 7.63
CA VAL A 140 -12.48 2.72 8.78
C VAL A 140 -13.52 1.79 9.40
N ALA A 141 -14.35 1.12 8.60
CA ALA A 141 -15.38 0.21 9.08
C ALA A 141 -14.80 -0.99 9.84
N GLN A 142 -13.70 -1.56 9.35
CA GLN A 142 -13.05 -2.76 9.90
C GLN A 142 -11.97 -2.44 10.95
N ASN A 143 -11.68 -1.17 11.23
CA ASN A 143 -10.54 -0.74 12.06
C ASN A 143 -9.18 -1.24 11.57
N THR A 144 -9.00 -1.37 10.27
CA THR A 144 -7.76 -1.83 9.64
C THR A 144 -6.91 -0.64 9.20
N PRO A 145 -5.63 -0.56 9.57
CA PRO A 145 -4.73 0.49 9.11
C PRO A 145 -4.65 0.59 7.58
N LEU A 146 -4.54 1.81 7.07
CA LEU A 146 -4.44 2.11 5.65
C LEU A 146 -3.17 2.92 5.35
N ILE A 147 -2.38 2.45 4.38
CA ILE A 147 -1.28 3.20 3.81
C ILE A 147 -1.64 3.55 2.37
N THR A 148 -1.93 4.81 2.11
CA THR A 148 -2.33 5.30 0.77
C THR A 148 -1.23 6.18 0.18
N ALA A 149 -0.97 6.01 -1.12
CA ALA A 149 -0.03 6.85 -1.86
C ALA A 149 -0.56 7.18 -3.26
N SER A 150 -0.05 8.27 -3.81
CA SER A 150 -0.24 8.60 -5.22
C SER A 150 0.97 9.34 -5.77
N ALA A 151 1.11 9.33 -7.10
CA ALA A 151 2.17 10.06 -7.78
C ALA A 151 1.69 10.59 -9.13
N VAL A 152 2.05 11.84 -9.46
CA VAL A 152 1.75 12.50 -10.73
C VAL A 152 2.93 13.39 -11.13
N GLY A 153 3.39 13.27 -12.35
CA GLY A 153 4.52 14.06 -12.86
C GLY A 153 5.80 13.80 -12.07
N PHE A 154 6.27 14.83 -11.34
CA PHE A 154 7.40 14.76 -10.42
C PHE A 154 6.98 14.83 -8.94
N GLY A 155 5.68 14.77 -8.66
CA GLY A 155 5.15 14.83 -7.30
C GLY A 155 4.66 13.49 -6.80
N GLY A 156 4.81 13.25 -5.52
CA GLY A 156 4.25 12.09 -4.82
C GLY A 156 3.62 12.49 -3.50
N GLN A 157 2.72 11.67 -2.99
CA GLN A 157 2.15 11.83 -1.66
C GLN A 157 1.92 10.48 -1.00
N ILE A 158 2.06 10.44 0.32
CA ILE A 158 1.83 9.25 1.13
C ILE A 158 1.24 9.62 2.48
N MET A 159 0.34 8.79 2.99
CA MET A 159 -0.21 8.86 4.35
C MET A 159 -0.29 7.48 4.97
N VAL A 160 -0.04 7.41 6.27
CA VAL A 160 -0.33 6.27 7.14
C VAL A 160 -1.50 6.64 8.04
N LEU A 161 -2.65 6.02 7.82
CA LEU A 161 -3.90 6.28 8.51
C LEU A 161 -4.25 5.08 9.41
N THR A 162 -4.49 5.32 10.68
CA THR A 162 -4.67 4.23 11.65
C THR A 162 -5.85 4.47 12.60
N PRO A 163 -6.49 3.39 13.08
CA PRO A 163 -7.43 3.50 14.19
C PRO A 163 -6.79 4.21 15.41
N PRO A 164 -7.57 4.87 16.25
CA PRO A 164 -9.02 4.98 16.26
C PRO A 164 -9.61 6.10 15.37
N TRP A 165 -8.88 6.61 14.39
CA TRP A 165 -9.29 7.65 13.43
C TRP A 165 -9.55 9.03 14.06
N ALA A 166 -8.95 9.27 15.22
CA ALA A 166 -9.16 10.51 15.99
C ALA A 166 -8.72 11.78 15.24
N GLN A 167 -7.67 11.66 14.42
CA GLN A 167 -7.13 12.74 13.60
C GLN A 167 -7.72 12.78 12.18
N GLY A 168 -8.63 11.83 11.86
CA GLY A 168 -9.32 11.78 10.59
C GLY A 168 -8.97 10.57 9.72
N CYS A 169 -9.57 10.52 8.54
CA CYS A 169 -9.35 9.50 7.52
C CYS A 169 -9.14 10.17 6.15
N TYR A 170 -8.93 9.38 5.09
CA TYR A 170 -8.72 9.91 3.74
C TYR A 170 -9.85 10.85 3.28
N ARG A 171 -11.11 10.55 3.62
CA ARG A 171 -12.30 11.36 3.31
C ARG A 171 -12.28 12.75 3.97
N CYS A 172 -11.59 12.91 5.09
CA CYS A 172 -11.45 14.22 5.73
C CYS A 172 -10.61 15.20 4.91
N LEU A 173 -9.62 14.67 4.17
CA LEU A 173 -8.76 15.48 3.31
C LEU A 173 -9.34 15.66 1.91
N TRP A 174 -9.98 14.60 1.39
CA TRP A 174 -10.57 14.57 0.06
C TRP A 174 -12.09 14.30 0.18
N PRO A 175 -12.90 15.35 0.43
CA PRO A 175 -14.32 15.19 0.69
C PRO A 175 -15.12 14.79 -0.56
N ASP A 176 -14.60 15.09 -1.74
CA ASP A 176 -15.23 14.78 -3.01
C ASP A 176 -14.71 13.47 -3.61
N GLU A 177 -15.54 12.83 -4.44
CA GLU A 177 -15.16 11.68 -5.24
C GLU A 177 -14.72 12.07 -6.65
N ALA A 178 -14.71 13.37 -6.95
CA ALA A 178 -14.28 13.89 -8.23
C ALA A 178 -12.80 13.58 -8.49
N GLU A 179 -12.52 13.06 -9.67
CA GLU A 179 -11.14 12.83 -10.10
C GLU A 179 -10.41 14.18 -10.23
N PRO A 180 -9.16 14.28 -9.75
CA PRO A 180 -8.36 15.47 -9.97
C PRO A 180 -8.17 15.72 -11.47
N GLU A 181 -8.22 16.97 -11.90
CA GLU A 181 -7.96 17.37 -13.30
C GLU A 181 -6.61 16.84 -13.80
N ARG A 182 -5.62 16.78 -12.90
CA ARG A 182 -4.28 16.26 -13.18
C ARG A 182 -4.09 14.91 -12.49
N ASN A 183 -4.07 13.85 -13.27
CA ASN A 183 -3.75 12.49 -12.85
C ASN A 183 -2.61 11.91 -13.72
N CYS A 184 -2.15 10.71 -13.44
CA CYS A 184 -1.04 10.09 -14.18
C CYS A 184 -1.34 9.88 -15.67
N ARG A 185 -2.62 9.80 -16.08
CA ARG A 185 -3.03 9.65 -17.48
C ARG A 185 -3.01 10.98 -18.24
N THR A 186 -3.36 12.09 -17.57
CA THR A 186 -3.45 13.42 -18.19
C THR A 186 -2.17 14.24 -18.04
N ALA A 187 -1.44 14.10 -16.94
CA ALA A 187 -0.23 14.87 -16.63
C ALA A 187 1.08 14.06 -16.74
N GLY A 188 0.99 12.77 -17.04
CA GLY A 188 2.15 11.87 -17.08
C GLY A 188 2.72 11.54 -15.70
N ILE A 189 3.69 10.64 -15.68
CA ILE A 189 4.41 10.19 -14.47
C ILE A 189 5.79 9.68 -14.82
N LEU A 190 6.79 10.09 -14.07
CA LEU A 190 8.14 9.55 -14.18
C LEU A 190 8.25 8.25 -13.35
N GLY A 191 8.72 7.15 -13.96
CA GLY A 191 8.80 5.84 -13.32
C GLY A 191 9.48 5.83 -11.95
N PRO A 192 10.68 6.39 -11.79
CA PRO A 192 11.35 6.47 -10.48
C PRO A 192 10.53 7.18 -9.39
N VAL A 193 9.72 8.19 -9.74
CA VAL A 193 8.89 8.91 -8.75
C VAL A 193 7.83 8.00 -8.15
N VAL A 194 7.09 7.30 -9.00
CA VAL A 194 6.09 6.34 -8.52
C VAL A 194 6.73 5.15 -7.82
N GLY A 195 7.90 4.70 -8.27
CA GLY A 195 8.68 3.66 -7.61
C GLY A 195 9.09 4.03 -6.18
N VAL A 196 9.57 5.27 -5.97
CA VAL A 196 9.89 5.79 -4.63
C VAL A 196 8.65 5.74 -3.72
N MET A 197 7.49 6.19 -4.21
CA MET A 197 6.27 6.21 -3.42
C MET A 197 5.78 4.80 -3.05
N GLY A 198 5.81 3.85 -3.99
CA GLY A 198 5.45 2.46 -3.70
C GLY A 198 6.42 1.77 -2.74
N THR A 199 7.71 2.05 -2.87
CA THR A 199 8.74 1.55 -1.94
C THR A 199 8.53 2.12 -0.53
N LEU A 200 8.15 3.40 -0.41
CA LEU A 200 7.81 4.01 0.87
C LEU A 200 6.55 3.40 1.50
N GLN A 201 5.54 3.02 0.69
CA GLN A 201 4.39 2.28 1.22
C GLN A 201 4.84 0.95 1.85
N ALA A 202 5.74 0.21 1.22
CA ALA A 202 6.30 -1.01 1.79
C ALA A 202 7.08 -0.75 3.08
N LEU A 203 7.92 0.28 3.12
CA LEU A 203 8.68 0.66 4.30
C LEU A 203 7.76 1.00 5.48
N GLU A 204 6.73 1.82 5.26
CA GLU A 204 5.77 2.15 6.31
C GLU A 204 4.96 0.94 6.77
N ALA A 205 4.62 0.02 5.87
CA ALA A 205 3.96 -1.24 6.22
C ALA A 205 4.86 -2.12 7.09
N ILE A 206 6.13 -2.29 6.74
CA ILE A 206 7.11 -3.04 7.54
C ILE A 206 7.23 -2.42 8.94
N LYS A 207 7.38 -1.10 9.05
CA LYS A 207 7.45 -0.40 10.33
C LYS A 207 6.19 -0.65 11.17
N LEU A 208 5.02 -0.47 10.59
CA LEU A 208 3.74 -0.64 11.27
C LEU A 208 3.56 -2.08 11.78
N LEU A 209 3.78 -3.08 10.91
CA LEU A 209 3.62 -4.50 11.23
C LEU A 209 4.64 -4.99 12.26
N SER A 210 5.85 -4.48 12.22
CA SER A 210 6.89 -4.80 13.20
C SER A 210 6.74 -4.06 14.53
N GLY A 211 5.82 -3.08 14.63
CA GLY A 211 5.61 -2.29 15.83
C GLY A 211 6.65 -1.18 16.03
N MET A 212 7.26 -0.71 14.95
CA MET A 212 8.10 0.49 14.95
C MET A 212 7.25 1.76 14.86
N GLU A 213 7.84 2.88 15.25
CA GLU A 213 7.17 4.17 15.09
C GLU A 213 6.99 4.52 13.61
N THR A 214 5.80 5.00 13.29
CA THR A 214 5.44 5.52 11.97
C THR A 214 4.88 6.93 12.12
N GLU A 215 5.13 7.81 11.16
CA GLU A 215 4.48 9.11 11.10
C GLU A 215 3.03 8.92 10.62
N ARG A 216 2.10 8.94 11.58
CA ARG A 216 0.67 8.67 11.33
C ARG A 216 -0.09 9.97 11.11
N ASN A 217 -1.16 9.87 10.31
CA ASN A 217 -2.12 10.95 10.11
C ASN A 217 -1.47 12.27 9.63
N THR A 218 -0.41 12.13 8.86
CA THR A 218 0.32 13.23 8.23
C THR A 218 0.35 12.99 6.72
N LEU A 219 -0.06 13.99 5.94
CA LEU A 219 0.15 14.00 4.51
C LEU A 219 1.60 14.42 4.23
N ARG A 220 2.39 13.49 3.72
CA ARG A 220 3.76 13.74 3.27
C ARG A 220 3.76 13.93 1.75
N LEU A 221 4.22 15.09 1.32
CA LEU A 221 4.32 15.49 -0.09
C LEU A 221 5.77 15.45 -0.54
N PHE A 222 6.06 14.68 -1.56
CA PHE A 222 7.38 14.56 -2.18
C PHE A 222 7.44 15.37 -3.46
N ASP A 223 8.48 16.21 -3.60
CA ASP A 223 8.85 16.86 -4.85
C ASP A 223 10.16 16.27 -5.37
N ALA A 224 10.09 15.46 -6.41
CA ALA A 224 11.26 14.79 -6.98
C ALA A 224 12.20 15.72 -7.74
N ARG A 225 11.79 16.97 -8.06
CA ARG A 225 12.71 17.94 -8.68
C ARG A 225 13.76 18.46 -7.70
N SER A 226 13.32 18.69 -6.45
CA SER A 226 14.17 19.19 -5.37
C SER A 226 14.60 18.09 -4.39
N SER A 227 14.04 16.87 -4.53
CA SER A 227 14.13 15.79 -3.54
C SER A 227 13.65 16.21 -2.15
N GLY A 228 12.76 17.21 -2.11
CA GLY A 228 12.23 17.80 -0.89
C GLY A 228 10.94 17.15 -0.41
N TRP A 229 10.71 17.28 0.90
CA TRP A 229 9.49 16.80 1.56
C TRP A 229 8.77 17.93 2.27
N ARG A 230 7.44 17.90 2.25
CA ARG A 230 6.58 18.73 3.07
C ARG A 230 5.62 17.87 3.85
N HIS A 231 5.36 18.23 5.11
CA HIS A 231 4.53 17.47 6.04
C HIS A 231 3.35 18.35 6.48
N LEU A 232 2.14 17.83 6.33
CA LEU A 232 0.90 18.51 6.68
C LEU A 232 0.09 17.60 7.60
N ALA A 233 -0.16 18.03 8.82
CA ALA A 233 -0.98 17.27 9.76
C ALA A 233 -2.41 17.14 9.24
N LEU A 234 -2.97 15.94 9.32
CA LEU A 234 -4.36 15.70 9.00
C LEU A 234 -5.25 16.17 10.16
N ASN A 235 -6.30 16.90 9.83
CA ASN A 235 -7.33 17.30 10.78
C ASN A 235 -8.65 16.61 10.43
N ARG A 236 -9.27 15.98 11.43
CA ARG A 236 -10.58 15.33 11.27
C ARG A 236 -11.65 16.36 10.94
N ALA A 237 -12.37 16.14 9.87
CA ALA A 237 -13.55 16.93 9.54
C ALA A 237 -14.70 16.56 10.50
N SER A 238 -15.33 17.57 11.12
CA SER A 238 -16.40 17.40 12.13
C SER A 238 -17.58 16.58 11.63
N HIS A 239 -17.90 16.70 10.34
CA HIS A 239 -19.04 16.02 9.70
C HIS A 239 -18.59 14.99 8.66
N CYS A 240 -17.41 14.37 8.83
CA CYS A 240 -16.97 13.35 7.90
C CYS A 240 -17.95 12.16 7.89
N PRO A 241 -18.53 11.80 6.72
CA PRO A 241 -19.52 10.71 6.65
C PRO A 241 -18.90 9.33 6.92
N VAL A 242 -17.57 9.21 6.87
CA VAL A 242 -16.86 7.93 7.03
C VAL A 242 -16.38 7.74 8.46
N CYS A 243 -15.65 8.70 9.06
CA CYS A 243 -15.12 8.58 10.41
C CYS A 243 -15.81 9.46 11.45
N GLY A 244 -16.75 10.34 11.06
CA GLY A 244 -17.36 11.35 11.93
C GLY A 244 -18.16 10.82 13.12
N GLY A 245 -18.82 9.67 12.99
CA GLY A 245 -19.64 9.04 14.04
C GLY A 245 -18.85 8.20 15.06
N ARG A 246 -17.53 8.08 14.93
CA ARG A 246 -16.70 7.31 15.86
C ARG A 246 -16.18 8.23 16.96
N ASN A 247 -16.72 8.10 18.14
CA ASN A 247 -16.24 8.83 19.32
C ASN A 247 -14.80 8.43 19.65
N ALA A 248 -13.99 9.41 20.06
CA ALA A 248 -12.61 9.23 20.52
C ALA A 248 -12.50 8.47 21.90
N HIS A 249 -13.57 7.81 22.32
CA HIS A 249 -13.67 7.11 23.60
C HIS A 249 -13.83 5.61 23.37
N SER A 250 -12.75 4.93 23.06
CA SER A 250 -12.59 3.49 23.31
C SER A 250 -11.09 3.23 23.37
N VAL A 251 -10.50 3.53 24.49
CA VAL A 251 -9.21 2.99 24.96
C VAL A 251 -9.53 1.93 25.98
#